data_ac84296ed186d6ebc5dc5b575b703c5c
#
_entry.id   ac84296ed186d6ebc5dc5b575b703c5c
#
_cell.length_a   1.000
_cell.length_b   1.000
_cell.length_c   1.000
_cell.angle_alpha   90.00
_cell.angle_beta   90.00
_cell.angle_gamma   90.00
#
_symmetry.space_group_name_H-M   'P 1'
#
loop_
_entity.id
_entity.type
_entity.pdbx_description
1 polymer ?
#
loop_
_entity_poly.entity_id
_entity_poly.type
_entity_poly.pdbx_seq_one_letter_code
_entity_poly.pdbx_strand_id
1 'polypeptide(L)'
;MGDVTAPGQQPEPIHDVLIIGGGINGCGIAMDAAGRGLTVLLCEQDDLACATSSRSSKLIHGGLRYLEFFQFRLVGKALAEREILLRNAPHIIRPLRFRLPHQPHLRPAWMIRSGLFLYDHLARRKALPGSRSLRLGPDSPLKPHIVRGFEYSDAWVDDARLVVLTARAAASHGARILTRTACIGAERRGDLWQATLEDRRTGRRSTHLSRALVNAAGPWVAELQQSTIHCQVHHPLRLVKGSHVVVPRLYPGEHAYILQNEDDRIVFVIPFENDFSLIGTTDVDYQGDPAAAAISPQETRYLLRVVNAHFRQQLQETDVLWSYAGVRALADDAHGKAQAASRDYTLDLDQPPGLAPMISVLGGKITTYRRLAEEATDQLCGLLQRPSRPWTAGAALPGGDFADPATLAADLHKLYPWLPDTLLRRFCHSYGTLTHELLEGCRSLDDLGRHFGADLYAREVLYLIQREWVLEPEDLLWRRTKLGLRLRPAEVSVLRDYMDIRTRWHAADHN
;
A
#
# COMPACT_ATOMS: atom_id res chain seq x y z
N MET A 1 20.12 -18.71 -42.73
CA MET A 1 21.02 -17.65 -42.27
C MET A 1 21.12 -17.80 -40.75
N GLY A 2 22.28 -18.28 -40.28
CA GLY A 2 22.47 -18.65 -38.88
C GLY A 2 22.51 -17.41 -37.95
N ASP A 3 21.84 -17.55 -36.86
CA ASP A 3 21.83 -16.60 -35.76
C ASP A 3 23.23 -16.55 -35.11
N VAL A 4 23.94 -15.45 -35.33
CA VAL A 4 25.24 -15.20 -34.69
C VAL A 4 24.97 -14.66 -33.29
N THR A 5 24.83 -15.57 -32.32
CA THR A 5 24.89 -15.22 -30.89
C THR A 5 26.33 -14.76 -30.57
N ALA A 6 26.47 -13.57 -30.05
CA ALA A 6 27.73 -13.04 -29.51
C ALA A 6 28.31 -13.99 -28.44
N PRO A 7 29.61 -14.30 -28.46
CA PRO A 7 30.22 -15.25 -27.53
C PRO A 7 30.28 -14.61 -26.12
N GLY A 8 29.59 -15.23 -25.13
CA GLY A 8 29.80 -14.94 -23.71
C GLY A 8 28.57 -14.67 -22.85
N GLN A 9 27.36 -14.55 -23.38
CA GLN A 9 26.16 -14.44 -22.54
C GLN A 9 25.63 -15.84 -22.20
N GLN A 10 25.69 -16.21 -20.93
CA GLN A 10 24.92 -17.37 -20.46
C GLN A 10 23.45 -17.11 -20.75
N PRO A 11 22.70 -18.13 -21.24
CA PRO A 11 21.27 -17.96 -21.46
C PRO A 11 20.61 -17.52 -20.16
N GLU A 12 19.86 -16.41 -20.19
CA GLU A 12 19.13 -15.94 -19.01
C GLU A 12 18.20 -17.06 -18.50
N PRO A 13 18.10 -17.26 -17.20
CA PRO A 13 17.28 -18.32 -16.64
C PRO A 13 15.79 -18.08 -16.99
N ILE A 14 15.10 -19.16 -17.37
CA ILE A 14 13.65 -19.13 -17.59
C ILE A 14 12.98 -19.01 -16.21
N HIS A 15 12.26 -17.93 -15.97
CA HIS A 15 11.45 -17.75 -14.76
C HIS A 15 10.14 -18.55 -14.86
N ASP A 16 9.64 -19.03 -13.73
CA ASP A 16 8.29 -19.60 -13.71
C ASP A 16 7.24 -18.51 -13.93
N VAL A 17 7.45 -17.32 -13.33
CA VAL A 17 6.52 -16.19 -13.40
C VAL A 17 7.27 -14.87 -13.58
N LEU A 18 6.83 -14.07 -14.57
CA LEU A 18 7.16 -12.65 -14.66
C LEU A 18 5.96 -11.83 -14.23
N ILE A 19 6.17 -10.87 -13.28
CA ILE A 19 5.13 -10.01 -12.74
C ILE A 19 5.43 -8.56 -13.13
N ILE A 20 4.45 -7.88 -13.74
CA ILE A 20 4.54 -6.48 -14.13
C ILE A 20 3.74 -5.64 -13.14
N GLY A 21 4.44 -4.79 -12.38
CA GLY A 21 3.87 -3.85 -11.41
C GLY A 21 4.26 -4.13 -9.96
N GLY A 22 4.95 -3.15 -9.33
CA GLY A 22 5.45 -3.17 -7.95
C GLY A 22 4.47 -2.56 -6.93
N GLY A 23 3.16 -2.63 -7.21
CA GLY A 23 2.12 -2.31 -6.25
C GLY A 23 1.84 -3.47 -5.29
N ILE A 24 0.86 -3.29 -4.38
CA ILE A 24 0.55 -4.26 -3.34
C ILE A 24 0.15 -5.64 -3.89
N ASN A 25 -0.56 -5.68 -5.03
CA ASN A 25 -1.00 -6.93 -5.63
C ASN A 25 0.19 -7.69 -6.26
N GLY A 26 1.03 -7.01 -7.06
CA GLY A 26 2.20 -7.64 -7.68
C GLY A 26 3.22 -8.12 -6.65
N CYS A 27 3.53 -7.29 -5.64
CA CYS A 27 4.42 -7.69 -4.54
C CYS A 27 3.83 -8.84 -3.72
N GLY A 28 2.51 -8.86 -3.49
CA GLY A 28 1.83 -9.93 -2.80
C GLY A 28 1.92 -11.26 -3.55
N ILE A 29 1.67 -11.26 -4.86
CA ILE A 29 1.80 -12.44 -5.72
C ILE A 29 3.26 -12.90 -5.77
N ALA A 30 4.23 -11.97 -5.89
CA ALA A 30 5.65 -12.30 -5.87
C ALA A 30 6.06 -12.99 -4.56
N MET A 31 5.60 -12.47 -3.42
CA MET A 31 5.86 -13.06 -2.09
C MET A 31 5.29 -14.48 -1.99
N ASP A 32 4.02 -14.65 -2.35
CA ASP A 32 3.38 -15.96 -2.18
C ASP A 32 3.97 -16.99 -3.17
N ALA A 33 4.17 -16.62 -4.42
CA ALA A 33 4.75 -17.48 -5.45
C ALA A 33 6.19 -17.91 -5.13
N ALA A 34 7.06 -16.96 -4.74
CA ALA A 34 8.44 -17.27 -4.38
C ALA A 34 8.51 -18.16 -3.12
N GLY A 35 7.69 -17.90 -2.10
CA GLY A 35 7.63 -18.74 -0.91
C GLY A 35 7.06 -20.14 -1.15
N ARG A 36 6.37 -20.34 -2.27
CA ARG A 36 5.96 -21.67 -2.77
C ARG A 36 6.98 -22.33 -3.69
N GLY A 37 8.17 -21.72 -3.87
CA GLY A 37 9.27 -22.26 -4.65
C GLY A 37 9.22 -22.02 -6.15
N LEU A 38 8.37 -21.07 -6.62
CA LEU A 38 8.41 -20.60 -8.01
C LEU A 38 9.55 -19.60 -8.18
N THR A 39 10.23 -19.64 -9.32
CA THR A 39 11.21 -18.61 -9.71
C THR A 39 10.47 -17.37 -10.25
N VAL A 40 10.61 -16.25 -9.55
CA VAL A 40 9.84 -15.03 -9.81
C VAL A 40 10.76 -13.87 -10.22
N LEU A 41 10.37 -13.19 -11.31
CA LEU A 41 10.89 -11.88 -11.68
C LEU A 41 9.75 -10.86 -11.61
N LEU A 42 9.93 -9.79 -10.83
CA LEU A 42 9.01 -8.66 -10.78
C LEU A 42 9.69 -7.41 -11.33
N CYS A 43 9.04 -6.69 -12.25
CA CYS A 43 9.49 -5.38 -12.72
C CYS A 43 8.48 -4.30 -12.35
N GLU A 44 9.01 -3.13 -11.92
CA GLU A 44 8.29 -1.91 -11.63
C GLU A 44 8.98 -0.74 -12.33
N GLN A 45 8.22 0.01 -13.13
CA GLN A 45 8.78 1.09 -13.95
C GLN A 45 9.31 2.28 -13.14
N ASP A 46 8.80 2.45 -11.92
CA ASP A 46 9.19 3.51 -11.00
C ASP A 46 9.69 2.90 -9.68
N ASP A 47 9.34 3.50 -8.54
CA ASP A 47 9.58 2.92 -7.23
C ASP A 47 8.42 2.03 -6.79
N LEU A 48 8.68 1.12 -5.87
CA LEU A 48 7.65 0.31 -5.22
C LEU A 48 6.58 1.22 -4.59
N ALA A 49 5.32 0.86 -4.76
CA ALA A 49 4.16 1.61 -4.26
C ALA A 49 4.01 3.04 -4.81
N CYS A 50 4.68 3.44 -5.88
CA CYS A 50 4.66 4.84 -6.37
C CYS A 50 3.27 5.34 -6.78
N ALA A 51 2.36 4.42 -7.17
CA ALA A 51 1.01 4.73 -7.63
C ALA A 51 -0.05 4.54 -6.51
N THR A 52 -1.16 3.87 -6.81
CA THR A 52 -2.35 3.72 -5.95
C THR A 52 -2.03 3.13 -4.57
N SER A 53 -1.04 2.26 -4.48
CA SER A 53 -0.72 1.51 -3.24
C SER A 53 -0.17 2.37 -2.10
N SER A 54 0.38 3.57 -2.34
CA SER A 54 0.76 4.53 -1.30
C SER A 54 -0.21 5.69 -1.15
N ARG A 55 -1.24 5.73 -2.01
CA ARG A 55 -2.21 6.83 -2.08
C ARG A 55 -3.58 6.42 -1.55
N SER A 56 -3.62 5.45 -0.63
CA SER A 56 -4.82 4.97 0.05
C SER A 56 -5.22 5.86 1.23
N SER A 57 -6.34 5.56 1.87
CA SER A 57 -6.73 6.16 3.15
C SER A 57 -5.95 5.57 4.34
N LYS A 58 -4.97 4.70 4.10
CA LYS A 58 -4.11 4.02 5.09
C LYS A 58 -4.90 3.21 6.13
N LEU A 59 -5.91 2.49 5.63
CA LEU A 59 -6.81 1.68 6.45
C LEU A 59 -6.85 0.22 5.99
N ILE A 60 -6.77 -0.69 6.96
CA ILE A 60 -7.14 -2.09 6.82
C ILE A 60 -8.50 -2.26 7.49
N HIS A 61 -9.55 -2.35 6.69
CA HIS A 61 -10.92 -2.28 7.19
C HIS A 61 -11.89 -3.17 6.41
N GLY A 62 -12.95 -3.64 7.09
CA GLY A 62 -13.99 -4.44 6.46
C GLY A 62 -14.87 -3.66 5.49
N GLY A 63 -14.93 -2.32 5.66
CA GLY A 63 -15.81 -1.48 4.86
C GLY A 63 -17.25 -1.53 5.33
N LEU A 64 -17.55 -0.94 6.50
CA LEU A 64 -18.86 -0.91 7.13
C LEU A 64 -20.00 -0.54 6.14
N ARG A 65 -19.73 0.40 5.23
CA ARG A 65 -20.71 0.85 4.22
C ARG A 65 -21.17 -0.25 3.26
N TYR A 66 -20.36 -1.28 3.01
CA TYR A 66 -20.78 -2.35 2.08
C TYR A 66 -21.89 -3.23 2.64
N LEU A 67 -22.15 -3.16 3.96
CA LEU A 67 -23.33 -3.80 4.56
C LEU A 67 -24.64 -3.19 4.02
N GLU A 68 -24.64 -1.92 3.63
CA GLU A 68 -25.78 -1.23 3.01
C GLU A 68 -26.13 -1.81 1.63
N PHE A 69 -25.13 -2.40 0.96
CA PHE A 69 -25.27 -3.06 -0.34
C PHE A 69 -25.34 -4.59 -0.21
N PHE A 70 -25.60 -5.11 1.01
CA PHE A 70 -25.70 -6.55 1.31
C PHE A 70 -24.44 -7.38 0.94
N GLN A 71 -23.27 -6.75 0.83
CA GLN A 71 -22.01 -7.42 0.49
C GLN A 71 -21.36 -8.09 1.71
N PHE A 72 -22.12 -8.90 2.44
CA PHE A 72 -21.68 -9.55 3.68
C PHE A 72 -20.45 -10.43 3.51
N ARG A 73 -20.36 -11.15 2.39
CA ARG A 73 -19.21 -12.02 2.09
C ARG A 73 -17.91 -11.22 1.92
N LEU A 74 -17.97 -10.09 1.20
CA LEU A 74 -16.84 -9.19 1.01
C LEU A 74 -16.37 -8.60 2.35
N VAL A 75 -17.31 -8.13 3.17
CA VAL A 75 -17.02 -7.59 4.50
C VAL A 75 -16.39 -8.68 5.40
N GLY A 76 -16.96 -9.88 5.43
CA GLY A 76 -16.44 -10.99 6.22
C GLY A 76 -15.01 -11.39 5.81
N LYS A 77 -14.73 -11.51 4.50
CA LYS A 77 -13.36 -11.74 3.98
C LYS A 77 -12.40 -10.64 4.44
N ALA A 78 -12.79 -9.36 4.29
CA ALA A 78 -11.92 -8.23 4.66
C ALA A 78 -11.65 -8.17 6.16
N LEU A 79 -12.64 -8.47 7.01
CA LEU A 79 -12.47 -8.54 8.47
C LEU A 79 -11.56 -9.71 8.90
N ALA A 80 -11.64 -10.86 8.24
CA ALA A 80 -10.74 -11.99 8.48
C ALA A 80 -9.29 -11.64 8.12
N GLU A 81 -9.08 -11.01 6.95
CA GLU A 81 -7.76 -10.56 6.52
C GLU A 81 -7.19 -9.48 7.44
N ARG A 82 -8.01 -8.58 7.98
CA ARG A 82 -7.58 -7.58 8.96
C ARG A 82 -6.92 -8.22 10.18
N GLU A 83 -7.50 -9.29 10.74
CA GLU A 83 -6.94 -9.99 11.90
C GLU A 83 -5.62 -10.70 11.55
N ILE A 84 -5.48 -11.21 10.31
CA ILE A 84 -4.24 -11.81 9.81
C ILE A 84 -3.15 -10.73 9.69
N LEU A 85 -3.46 -9.62 9.05
CA LEU A 85 -2.50 -8.55 8.78
C LEU A 85 -2.04 -7.84 10.07
N LEU A 86 -2.93 -7.63 11.04
CA LEU A 86 -2.57 -7.12 12.38
C LEU A 86 -1.53 -7.99 13.07
N ARG A 87 -1.62 -9.32 12.89
CA ARG A 87 -0.67 -10.26 13.48
C ARG A 87 0.63 -10.34 12.69
N ASN A 88 0.55 -10.31 11.34
CA ASN A 88 1.70 -10.54 10.48
C ASN A 88 2.61 -9.31 10.32
N ALA A 89 2.09 -8.11 10.61
CA ALA A 89 2.84 -6.86 10.47
C ALA A 89 2.50 -5.85 11.60
N PRO A 90 2.66 -6.21 12.89
CA PRO A 90 2.19 -5.40 14.02
C PRO A 90 2.93 -4.07 14.18
N HIS A 91 4.10 -3.89 13.57
CA HIS A 91 4.85 -2.63 13.56
C HIS A 91 4.23 -1.58 12.62
N ILE A 92 3.72 -1.99 11.45
CA ILE A 92 3.15 -1.08 10.44
C ILE A 92 1.62 -1.14 10.36
N ILE A 93 0.97 -2.08 11.05
CA ILE A 93 -0.49 -2.19 11.12
C ILE A 93 -0.90 -2.22 12.58
N ARG A 94 -1.74 -1.25 12.98
CA ARG A 94 -2.15 -1.09 14.37
C ARG A 94 -3.67 -0.95 14.51
N PRO A 95 -4.25 -1.41 15.63
CA PRO A 95 -5.66 -1.15 15.95
C PRO A 95 -5.99 0.33 15.88
N LEU A 96 -7.14 0.66 15.29
CA LEU A 96 -7.65 2.02 15.22
C LEU A 96 -9.13 2.03 15.58
N ARG A 97 -9.49 2.88 16.54
CA ARG A 97 -10.90 3.13 16.88
C ARG A 97 -11.47 4.17 15.94
N PHE A 98 -12.67 3.92 15.45
CA PHE A 98 -13.43 4.85 14.60
C PHE A 98 -14.63 5.38 15.36
N ARG A 99 -14.78 6.69 15.37
CA ARG A 99 -15.96 7.37 15.89
C ARG A 99 -16.82 7.86 14.75
N LEU A 100 -18.07 7.44 14.76
CA LEU A 100 -19.11 7.82 13.81
C LEU A 100 -20.07 8.78 14.50
N PRO A 101 -19.92 10.11 14.31
CA PRO A 101 -20.86 11.11 14.82
C PRO A 101 -22.25 10.86 14.22
N HIS A 102 -23.28 10.93 15.07
CA HIS A 102 -24.65 10.72 14.63
C HIS A 102 -25.44 12.03 14.69
N GLN A 103 -26.13 12.34 13.61
CA GLN A 103 -26.99 13.53 13.46
C GLN A 103 -28.40 13.10 13.08
N PRO A 104 -29.45 13.90 13.42
CA PRO A 104 -30.87 13.50 13.20
C PRO A 104 -31.27 13.23 11.75
N HIS A 105 -30.61 13.85 10.79
CA HIS A 105 -30.88 13.65 9.35
C HIS A 105 -30.30 12.34 8.77
N LEU A 106 -29.43 11.69 9.54
CA LEU A 106 -28.83 10.41 9.16
C LEU A 106 -29.80 9.24 9.46
N ARG A 107 -29.40 8.05 9.08
CA ARG A 107 -30.15 6.82 9.38
C ARG A 107 -30.44 6.69 10.87
N PRO A 108 -31.58 6.08 11.27
CA PRO A 108 -31.92 5.90 12.67
C PRO A 108 -30.79 5.22 13.46
N ALA A 109 -30.55 5.70 14.69
CA ALA A 109 -29.47 5.22 15.55
C ALA A 109 -29.51 3.70 15.81
N TRP A 110 -30.72 3.13 15.92
CA TRP A 110 -30.90 1.69 16.11
C TRP A 110 -30.42 0.89 14.87
N MET A 111 -30.62 1.40 13.66
CA MET A 111 -30.17 0.75 12.42
C MET A 111 -28.64 0.74 12.34
N ILE A 112 -28.00 1.86 12.65
CA ILE A 112 -26.53 1.95 12.71
C ILE A 112 -25.99 0.97 13.77
N ARG A 113 -26.63 0.90 14.94
CA ARG A 113 -26.23 -0.03 16.01
C ARG A 113 -26.36 -1.49 15.60
N SER A 114 -27.42 -1.85 14.89
CA SER A 114 -27.63 -3.20 14.34
C SER A 114 -26.58 -3.54 13.26
N GLY A 115 -26.28 -2.58 12.37
CA GLY A 115 -25.21 -2.75 11.38
C GLY A 115 -23.84 -2.94 12.01
N LEU A 116 -23.51 -2.20 13.07
CA LEU A 116 -22.26 -2.36 13.82
C LEU A 116 -22.22 -3.69 14.57
N PHE A 117 -23.34 -4.14 15.15
CA PHE A 117 -23.43 -5.47 15.75
C PHE A 117 -23.13 -6.57 14.73
N LEU A 118 -23.74 -6.50 13.56
CA LEU A 118 -23.47 -7.43 12.47
C LEU A 118 -21.99 -7.37 12.03
N TYR A 119 -21.43 -6.18 11.84
CA TYR A 119 -20.02 -5.97 11.50
C TYR A 119 -19.10 -6.64 12.50
N ASP A 120 -19.42 -6.53 13.78
CA ASP A 120 -18.65 -7.16 14.85
C ASP A 120 -18.66 -8.69 14.82
N HIS A 121 -19.66 -9.34 14.17
CA HIS A 121 -19.87 -10.77 14.19
C HIS A 121 -19.65 -11.47 12.84
N LEU A 122 -19.41 -10.72 11.75
CA LEU A 122 -19.14 -11.30 10.43
C LEU A 122 -17.81 -12.04 10.33
N ALA A 123 -16.86 -11.75 11.20
CA ALA A 123 -15.60 -12.50 11.33
C ALA A 123 -15.20 -12.61 12.79
N ARG A 124 -14.42 -13.65 13.11
CA ARG A 124 -13.93 -13.88 14.47
C ARG A 124 -12.87 -12.82 14.83
N ARG A 125 -13.22 -11.92 15.76
CA ARG A 125 -12.28 -10.95 16.32
C ARG A 125 -11.40 -11.62 17.39
N LYS A 126 -10.12 -11.26 17.43
CA LYS A 126 -9.18 -11.75 18.43
C LYS A 126 -8.67 -10.63 19.34
N ALA A 127 -8.23 -9.54 18.78
CA ALA A 127 -7.54 -8.46 19.49
C ALA A 127 -8.35 -7.16 19.60
N LEU A 128 -9.37 -6.96 18.75
CA LEU A 128 -10.06 -5.69 18.63
C LEU A 128 -11.30 -5.61 19.52
N PRO A 129 -11.52 -4.52 20.29
CA PRO A 129 -12.72 -4.32 21.09
C PRO A 129 -13.96 -4.12 20.21
N GLY A 130 -15.14 -4.51 20.74
CA GLY A 130 -16.43 -4.38 20.08
C GLY A 130 -16.88 -2.95 19.86
N SER A 131 -17.95 -2.81 19.08
CA SER A 131 -18.63 -1.54 18.87
C SER A 131 -19.47 -1.13 20.07
N ARG A 132 -19.58 0.17 20.29
CA ARG A 132 -20.42 0.75 21.36
C ARG A 132 -21.03 2.08 20.94
N SER A 133 -22.13 2.46 21.60
CA SER A 133 -22.65 3.81 21.52
C SER A 133 -21.81 4.76 22.34
N LEU A 134 -21.66 6.00 21.88
CA LEU A 134 -20.94 7.06 22.55
C LEU A 134 -21.87 8.25 22.84
N ARG A 135 -21.66 8.88 24.00
CA ARG A 135 -22.11 10.23 24.29
C ARG A 135 -20.90 11.16 24.13
N LEU A 136 -21.02 12.14 23.26
CA LEU A 136 -19.96 13.13 23.00
C LEU A 136 -20.17 14.32 23.94
N GLY A 137 -19.20 14.55 24.80
CA GLY A 137 -19.25 15.59 25.81
C GLY A 137 -18.76 16.96 25.32
N PRO A 138 -18.72 17.97 26.21
CA PRO A 138 -18.26 19.33 25.88
C PRO A 138 -16.79 19.38 25.43
N ASP A 139 -15.95 18.41 25.83
CA ASP A 139 -14.54 18.32 25.45
C ASP A 139 -14.34 17.70 24.06
N SER A 140 -15.44 17.30 23.40
CA SER A 140 -15.37 16.79 22.03
C SER A 140 -14.88 17.87 21.07
N PRO A 141 -13.99 17.56 20.13
CA PRO A 141 -13.58 18.51 19.08
C PRO A 141 -14.70 18.82 18.08
N LEU A 142 -15.82 18.08 18.16
CA LEU A 142 -16.97 18.27 17.27
C LEU A 142 -17.85 19.42 17.77
N LYS A 143 -18.68 19.94 16.85
CA LYS A 143 -19.66 21.02 17.15
C LYS A 143 -20.61 20.61 18.29
N PRO A 144 -21.07 21.55 19.13
CA PRO A 144 -21.85 21.25 20.31
C PRO A 144 -23.16 20.51 20.08
N HIS A 145 -23.78 20.65 18.92
CA HIS A 145 -25.02 19.94 18.57
C HIS A 145 -24.81 18.45 18.28
N ILE A 146 -23.57 17.99 18.07
CA ILE A 146 -23.23 16.59 17.84
C ILE A 146 -22.94 15.92 19.17
N VAL A 147 -23.99 15.41 19.81
CA VAL A 147 -23.91 14.87 21.18
C VAL A 147 -23.88 13.34 21.25
N ARG A 148 -24.14 12.67 20.14
CA ARG A 148 -24.17 11.19 20.05
C ARG A 148 -23.27 10.67 18.94
N GLY A 149 -22.81 9.45 19.12
CA GLY A 149 -22.05 8.74 18.10
C GLY A 149 -21.94 7.27 18.41
N PHE A 150 -21.21 6.59 17.55
CA PHE A 150 -20.86 5.19 17.71
C PHE A 150 -19.36 5.04 17.59
N GLU A 151 -18.83 4.00 18.20
CA GLU A 151 -17.41 3.67 18.11
C GLU A 151 -17.27 2.20 17.74
N TYR A 152 -16.37 1.90 16.83
CA TYR A 152 -16.03 0.54 16.40
C TYR A 152 -14.54 0.42 16.09
N SER A 153 -14.07 -0.79 15.77
CA SER A 153 -12.64 -1.02 15.54
C SER A 153 -12.38 -1.48 14.10
N ASP A 154 -11.33 -0.90 13.53
CA ASP A 154 -10.63 -1.40 12.36
C ASP A 154 -9.11 -1.27 12.57
N ALA A 155 -8.31 -1.11 11.52
CA ALA A 155 -6.88 -0.92 11.68
C ALA A 155 -6.35 0.19 10.75
N TRP A 156 -5.32 0.86 11.21
CA TRP A 156 -4.46 1.74 10.44
C TRP A 156 -3.29 0.95 9.85
N VAL A 157 -2.77 1.38 8.71
CA VAL A 157 -1.60 0.80 8.05
C VAL A 157 -0.71 1.86 7.42
N ASP A 158 0.61 1.70 7.51
CA ASP A 158 1.50 2.35 6.55
C ASP A 158 1.45 1.56 5.24
N ASP A 159 0.67 2.06 4.29
CA ASP A 159 0.38 1.40 3.04
C ASP A 159 1.62 1.18 2.16
N ALA A 160 2.51 2.17 2.08
CA ALA A 160 3.73 2.05 1.30
C ALA A 160 4.73 1.08 1.96
N ARG A 161 4.88 1.13 3.29
CA ARG A 161 5.70 0.17 4.04
C ARG A 161 5.19 -1.26 3.84
N LEU A 162 3.88 -1.45 3.82
CA LEU A 162 3.29 -2.77 3.57
C LEU A 162 3.75 -3.34 2.21
N VAL A 163 3.76 -2.54 1.15
CA VAL A 163 4.25 -2.95 -0.17
C VAL A 163 5.74 -3.29 -0.13
N VAL A 164 6.56 -2.39 0.43
CA VAL A 164 8.02 -2.56 0.49
C VAL A 164 8.41 -3.81 1.28
N LEU A 165 7.79 -4.03 2.43
CA LEU A 165 8.07 -5.22 3.26
C LEU A 165 7.56 -6.51 2.61
N THR A 166 6.45 -6.45 1.86
CA THR A 166 5.98 -7.58 1.05
C THR A 166 6.97 -7.91 -0.07
N ALA A 167 7.53 -6.89 -0.76
CA ALA A 167 8.59 -7.07 -1.76
C ALA A 167 9.88 -7.62 -1.13
N ARG A 168 10.27 -7.15 0.06
CA ARG A 168 11.42 -7.70 0.82
C ARG A 168 11.20 -9.18 1.17
N ALA A 169 10.00 -9.53 1.61
CA ALA A 169 9.64 -10.93 1.85
C ALA A 169 9.75 -11.77 0.57
N ALA A 170 9.27 -11.26 -0.58
CA ALA A 170 9.45 -11.95 -1.85
C ALA A 170 10.93 -12.16 -2.18
N ALA A 171 11.76 -11.12 -2.03
CA ALA A 171 13.20 -11.19 -2.30
C ALA A 171 13.92 -12.17 -1.36
N SER A 172 13.54 -12.25 -0.07
CA SER A 172 14.11 -13.22 0.88
C SER A 172 13.80 -14.68 0.51
N HIS A 173 12.76 -14.91 -0.29
CA HIS A 173 12.41 -16.21 -0.87
C HIS A 173 12.94 -16.40 -2.30
N GLY A 174 13.85 -15.54 -2.77
CA GLY A 174 14.53 -15.68 -4.06
C GLY A 174 13.85 -14.97 -5.24
N ALA A 175 12.78 -14.20 -5.03
CA ALA A 175 12.24 -13.35 -6.09
C ALA A 175 13.24 -12.24 -6.48
N ARG A 176 13.43 -12.03 -7.78
CA ARG A 176 14.20 -10.89 -8.29
C ARG A 176 13.26 -9.70 -8.48
N ILE A 177 13.55 -8.60 -7.80
CA ILE A 177 12.76 -7.36 -7.85
C ILE A 177 13.56 -6.29 -8.60
N LEU A 178 13.01 -5.80 -9.70
CA LEU A 178 13.61 -4.76 -10.54
C LEU A 178 12.75 -3.50 -10.46
N THR A 179 13.20 -2.49 -9.71
CA THR A 179 12.61 -1.15 -9.71
C THR A 179 13.21 -0.30 -10.83
N ARG A 180 12.58 0.79 -11.21
CA ARG A 180 12.96 1.65 -12.35
C ARG A 180 13.09 0.86 -13.66
N THR A 181 12.33 -0.23 -13.79
CA THR A 181 12.42 -1.14 -14.92
C THR A 181 11.04 -1.34 -15.54
N ALA A 182 10.84 -0.80 -16.72
CA ALA A 182 9.58 -0.89 -17.45
C ALA A 182 9.54 -2.13 -18.35
N CYS A 183 8.42 -2.82 -18.39
CA CYS A 183 8.13 -3.79 -19.44
C CYS A 183 7.65 -3.00 -20.68
N ILE A 184 8.44 -2.99 -21.75
CA ILE A 184 8.17 -2.26 -22.99
C ILE A 184 7.65 -3.16 -24.11
N GLY A 185 7.59 -4.46 -23.90
CA GLY A 185 7.02 -5.45 -24.82
C GLY A 185 6.99 -6.83 -24.18
N ALA A 186 5.94 -7.61 -24.47
CA ALA A 186 5.87 -9.01 -24.09
C ALA A 186 5.12 -9.80 -25.16
N GLU A 187 5.74 -10.87 -25.66
CA GLU A 187 5.22 -11.71 -26.73
C GLU A 187 5.20 -13.18 -26.31
N ARG A 188 4.19 -13.92 -26.76
CA ARG A 188 4.18 -15.37 -26.61
C ARG A 188 5.08 -16.04 -27.64
N ARG A 189 5.96 -16.91 -27.16
CA ARG A 189 6.83 -17.78 -27.98
C ARG A 189 6.52 -19.23 -27.61
N GLY A 190 5.39 -19.74 -28.10
CA GLY A 190 4.87 -21.04 -27.71
C GLY A 190 4.43 -21.05 -26.23
N ASP A 191 5.01 -21.96 -25.46
CA ASP A 191 4.76 -22.15 -24.03
C ASP A 191 5.53 -21.18 -23.10
N LEU A 192 6.20 -20.18 -23.67
CA LEU A 192 6.94 -19.15 -22.94
C LEU A 192 6.47 -17.74 -23.33
N TRP A 193 6.61 -16.82 -22.39
CA TRP A 193 6.61 -15.39 -22.62
C TRP A 193 8.03 -14.90 -22.81
N GLN A 194 8.25 -14.07 -23.83
CA GLN A 194 9.46 -13.29 -24.03
C GLN A 194 9.14 -11.83 -23.75
N ALA A 195 9.64 -11.30 -22.64
CA ALA A 195 9.45 -9.91 -22.26
C ALA A 195 10.71 -9.08 -22.47
N THR A 196 10.56 -7.87 -23.02
CA THR A 196 11.62 -6.88 -23.13
C THR A 196 11.45 -5.86 -22.00
N LEU A 197 12.44 -5.79 -21.13
CA LEU A 197 12.49 -4.85 -20.02
C LEU A 197 13.50 -3.74 -20.32
N GLU A 198 13.17 -2.49 -19.95
CA GLU A 198 14.02 -1.32 -20.10
C GLU A 198 14.28 -0.67 -18.74
N ASP A 199 15.54 -0.55 -18.36
CA ASP A 199 15.96 0.25 -17.22
C ASP A 199 15.75 1.75 -17.53
N ARG A 200 14.83 2.37 -16.83
CA ARG A 200 14.41 3.78 -17.04
C ARG A 200 15.52 4.80 -16.76
N ARG A 201 16.56 4.41 -16.01
CA ARG A 201 17.68 5.30 -15.66
C ARG A 201 18.78 5.28 -16.73
N THR A 202 19.01 4.12 -17.32
CA THR A 202 20.13 3.91 -18.28
C THR A 202 19.67 3.74 -19.72
N GLY A 203 18.38 3.45 -19.95
CA GLY A 203 17.84 3.05 -21.26
C GLY A 203 18.28 1.66 -21.72
N ARG A 204 19.00 0.91 -20.86
CA ARG A 204 19.45 -0.45 -21.22
C ARG A 204 18.27 -1.40 -21.28
N ARG A 205 18.20 -2.18 -22.36
CA ARG A 205 17.19 -3.20 -22.58
C ARG A 205 17.73 -4.59 -22.27
N SER A 206 16.87 -5.44 -21.76
CA SER A 206 17.15 -6.86 -21.52
C SER A 206 15.93 -7.68 -21.88
N THR A 207 16.15 -8.94 -22.29
CA THR A 207 15.11 -9.89 -22.68
C THR A 207 15.04 -10.99 -21.63
N HIS A 208 13.83 -11.26 -21.12
CA HIS A 208 13.58 -12.26 -20.09
C HIS A 208 12.52 -13.25 -20.55
N LEU A 209 12.72 -14.52 -20.22
CA LEU A 209 11.78 -15.59 -20.53
C LEU A 209 11.04 -16.03 -19.27
N SER A 210 9.72 -16.28 -19.40
CA SER A 210 8.92 -16.83 -18.32
C SER A 210 7.83 -17.79 -18.83
N ARG A 211 7.43 -18.76 -17.96
CA ARG A 211 6.36 -19.72 -18.26
C ARG A 211 4.97 -19.12 -18.12
N ALA A 212 4.82 -18.12 -17.25
CA ALA A 212 3.58 -17.39 -17.04
C ALA A 212 3.86 -15.88 -16.89
N LEU A 213 2.88 -15.05 -17.25
CA LEU A 213 2.90 -13.61 -17.08
C LEU A 213 1.80 -13.19 -16.12
N VAL A 214 2.10 -12.27 -15.21
CA VAL A 214 1.11 -11.62 -14.36
C VAL A 214 1.11 -10.12 -14.63
N ASN A 215 -0.02 -9.61 -15.11
CA ASN A 215 -0.24 -8.19 -15.28
C ASN A 215 -0.90 -7.62 -14.02
N ALA A 216 -0.08 -7.03 -13.12
CA ALA A 216 -0.50 -6.37 -11.88
C ALA A 216 -0.29 -4.85 -11.94
N ALA A 217 -0.38 -4.24 -13.13
CA ALA A 217 -0.11 -2.82 -13.40
C ALA A 217 -1.20 -1.86 -12.85
N GLY A 218 -2.15 -2.34 -12.05
CA GLY A 218 -3.16 -1.51 -11.39
C GLY A 218 -3.99 -0.69 -12.39
N PRO A 219 -4.00 0.65 -12.33
CA PRO A 219 -4.80 1.48 -13.24
C PRO A 219 -4.40 1.36 -14.73
N TRP A 220 -3.19 0.90 -15.00
CA TRP A 220 -2.67 0.73 -16.37
C TRP A 220 -2.83 -0.70 -16.90
N VAL A 221 -3.51 -1.60 -16.18
CA VAL A 221 -3.60 -3.02 -16.56
C VAL A 221 -4.20 -3.20 -17.97
N ALA A 222 -5.26 -2.46 -18.32
CA ALA A 222 -5.90 -2.54 -19.63
C ALA A 222 -5.03 -1.92 -20.74
N GLU A 223 -4.39 -0.78 -20.48
CA GLU A 223 -3.48 -0.11 -21.40
C GLU A 223 -2.27 -1.01 -21.71
N LEU A 224 -1.63 -1.56 -20.67
CA LEU A 224 -0.49 -2.47 -20.82
C LEU A 224 -0.88 -3.72 -21.63
N GLN A 225 -2.06 -4.29 -21.35
CA GLN A 225 -2.54 -5.47 -22.05
C GLN A 225 -2.78 -5.19 -23.53
N GLN A 226 -3.29 -4.01 -23.87
CA GLN A 226 -3.61 -3.63 -25.24
C GLN A 226 -2.38 -3.15 -26.02
N SER A 227 -1.57 -2.25 -25.43
CA SER A 227 -0.51 -1.52 -26.14
C SER A 227 0.85 -2.23 -26.08
N THR A 228 1.13 -3.01 -25.03
CA THR A 228 2.46 -3.61 -24.79
C THR A 228 2.47 -5.11 -24.93
N ILE A 229 1.39 -5.80 -24.49
CA ILE A 229 1.27 -7.26 -24.55
C ILE A 229 0.48 -7.72 -25.78
N HIS A 230 -0.31 -6.82 -26.39
CA HIS A 230 -1.15 -7.07 -27.57
C HIS A 230 -2.17 -8.21 -27.37
N CYS A 231 -2.75 -8.30 -26.18
CA CYS A 231 -3.83 -9.23 -25.83
C CYS A 231 -5.19 -8.51 -25.70
N GLN A 232 -6.28 -9.26 -25.86
CA GLN A 232 -7.63 -8.71 -25.70
C GLN A 232 -7.90 -8.34 -24.24
N VAL A 233 -8.58 -7.20 -24.04
CA VAL A 233 -9.11 -6.77 -22.74
C VAL A 233 -10.54 -7.28 -22.63
N HIS A 234 -10.78 -8.26 -21.73
CA HIS A 234 -12.10 -8.87 -21.58
C HIS A 234 -13.03 -8.09 -20.67
N HIS A 235 -12.48 -7.30 -19.76
CA HIS A 235 -13.25 -6.56 -18.76
C HIS A 235 -12.94 -5.06 -18.83
N PRO A 236 -13.94 -4.22 -19.12
CA PRO A 236 -13.75 -2.77 -19.05
C PRO A 236 -13.45 -2.34 -17.63
N LEU A 237 -12.58 -1.34 -17.47
CA LEU A 237 -12.23 -0.77 -16.19
C LEU A 237 -12.77 0.64 -16.06
N ARG A 238 -13.36 0.92 -14.91
CA ARG A 238 -13.70 2.26 -14.49
C ARG A 238 -12.62 2.81 -13.59
N LEU A 239 -12.04 3.94 -13.97
CA LEU A 239 -11.04 4.62 -13.17
C LEU A 239 -11.72 5.63 -12.24
N VAL A 240 -11.45 5.52 -10.93
CA VAL A 240 -12.01 6.39 -9.91
C VAL A 240 -10.89 7.01 -9.08
N LYS A 241 -10.79 8.34 -9.15
CA LYS A 241 -9.83 9.12 -8.37
C LYS A 241 -10.35 9.35 -6.96
N GLY A 242 -9.48 9.11 -5.97
CA GLY A 242 -9.70 9.47 -4.58
C GLY A 242 -8.57 10.36 -4.06
N SER A 243 -8.91 11.50 -3.50
CA SER A 243 -7.98 12.53 -3.07
C SER A 243 -7.98 12.70 -1.56
N HIS A 244 -6.82 13.06 -1.01
CA HIS A 244 -6.61 13.28 0.42
C HIS A 244 -5.81 14.56 0.65
N VAL A 245 -6.05 15.20 1.78
CA VAL A 245 -5.27 16.35 2.27
C VAL A 245 -4.73 16.05 3.67
N VAL A 246 -3.55 16.59 3.96
CA VAL A 246 -2.93 16.54 5.28
C VAL A 246 -2.91 17.96 5.84
N VAL A 247 -3.41 18.10 7.07
CA VAL A 247 -3.48 19.38 7.80
C VAL A 247 -2.85 19.21 9.18
N PRO A 248 -2.55 20.29 9.93
CA PRO A 248 -2.16 20.20 11.33
C PRO A 248 -3.19 19.39 12.13
N ARG A 249 -2.74 18.75 13.20
CA ARG A 249 -3.57 17.87 14.03
C ARG A 249 -4.80 18.58 14.58
N LEU A 250 -5.99 18.05 14.29
CA LEU A 250 -7.28 18.65 14.64
C LEU A 250 -7.74 18.33 16.07
N TYR A 251 -7.21 17.27 16.69
CA TYR A 251 -7.59 16.83 18.02
C TYR A 251 -6.54 15.90 18.62
N PRO A 252 -6.42 15.83 19.95
CA PRO A 252 -5.38 15.05 20.63
C PRO A 252 -5.64 13.54 20.68
N GLY A 253 -6.84 13.07 20.29
CA GLY A 253 -7.22 11.66 20.38
C GLY A 253 -6.59 10.78 19.28
N GLU A 254 -6.33 9.50 19.59
CA GLU A 254 -5.77 8.51 18.66
C GLU A 254 -6.84 7.78 17.82
N HIS A 255 -8.10 8.15 17.95
CA HIS A 255 -9.21 7.59 17.16
C HIS A 255 -9.42 8.37 15.86
N ALA A 256 -9.91 7.70 14.84
CA ALA A 256 -10.36 8.35 13.61
C ALA A 256 -11.84 8.74 13.67
N TYR A 257 -12.24 9.71 12.87
CA TYR A 257 -13.64 10.02 12.63
C TYR A 257 -14.07 9.55 11.25
N ILE A 258 -15.34 9.10 11.17
CA ILE A 258 -16.05 8.87 9.92
C ILE A 258 -17.17 9.90 9.85
N LEU A 259 -17.06 10.82 8.90
CA LEU A 259 -18.02 11.87 8.67
C LEU A 259 -18.94 11.46 7.53
N GLN A 260 -20.24 11.33 7.83
CA GLN A 260 -21.27 11.07 6.84
C GLN A 260 -21.86 12.40 6.35
N ASN A 261 -22.05 12.52 5.05
CA ASN A 261 -22.53 13.73 4.40
C ASN A 261 -23.90 13.52 3.78
N GLU A 262 -24.60 14.63 3.48
CA GLU A 262 -25.89 14.65 2.80
C GLU A 262 -25.85 14.06 1.38
N ASP A 263 -24.66 14.04 0.75
CA ASP A 263 -24.42 13.47 -0.57
C ASP A 263 -24.07 11.96 -0.54
N ASP A 264 -24.32 11.29 0.57
CA ASP A 264 -24.00 9.89 0.84
C ASP A 264 -22.52 9.54 0.78
N ARG A 265 -21.61 10.51 0.65
CA ARG A 265 -20.16 10.25 0.69
C ARG A 265 -19.66 10.25 2.12
N ILE A 266 -18.58 9.49 2.33
CA ILE A 266 -17.89 9.37 3.62
C ILE A 266 -16.53 10.04 3.51
N VAL A 267 -16.22 10.89 4.50
CA VAL A 267 -14.89 11.48 4.68
C VAL A 267 -14.33 11.01 6.01
N PHE A 268 -13.12 10.47 5.96
CA PHE A 268 -12.35 10.11 7.16
C PHE A 268 -11.52 11.30 7.64
N VAL A 269 -11.36 11.41 8.96
CA VAL A 269 -10.36 12.26 9.60
C VAL A 269 -9.53 11.35 10.50
N ILE A 270 -8.28 11.13 10.14
CA ILE A 270 -7.41 10.10 10.73
C ILE A 270 -6.18 10.78 11.33
N PRO A 271 -5.80 10.49 12.60
CA PRO A 271 -4.51 10.90 13.14
C PRO A 271 -3.36 10.39 12.25
N PHE A 272 -2.44 11.27 11.88
CA PHE A 272 -1.38 10.96 10.95
C PHE A 272 -0.04 11.53 11.42
N GLU A 273 1.00 10.70 11.45
CA GLU A 273 2.38 11.07 11.79
C GLU A 273 2.50 11.95 13.07
N ASN A 274 1.72 11.65 14.08
CA ASN A 274 1.59 12.32 15.37
C ASN A 274 1.08 13.78 15.33
N ASP A 275 1.58 14.60 14.42
CA ASP A 275 1.36 16.05 14.41
C ASP A 275 0.31 16.49 13.40
N PHE A 276 -0.25 15.56 12.63
CA PHE A 276 -1.13 15.86 11.51
C PHE A 276 -2.46 15.09 11.59
N SER A 277 -3.39 15.52 10.76
CA SER A 277 -4.62 14.81 10.45
C SER A 277 -4.70 14.58 8.94
N LEU A 278 -4.96 13.35 8.54
CA LEU A 278 -5.25 12.95 7.17
C LEU A 278 -6.75 13.01 6.94
N ILE A 279 -7.19 13.75 5.93
CA ILE A 279 -8.60 13.94 5.58
C ILE A 279 -8.83 13.37 4.17
N GLY A 280 -9.77 12.50 4.01
CA GLY A 280 -10.15 11.88 2.72
C GLY A 280 -11.27 10.85 2.91
N THR A 281 -11.89 10.40 1.83
CA THR A 281 -11.47 10.50 0.45
C THR A 281 -12.59 11.08 -0.41
N THR A 282 -12.23 11.56 -1.59
CA THR A 282 -13.19 11.84 -2.67
C THR A 282 -13.41 10.57 -3.51
N ASP A 283 -14.47 10.53 -4.30
CA ASP A 283 -14.74 9.52 -5.33
C ASP A 283 -15.19 10.27 -6.58
N VAL A 284 -14.28 10.39 -7.56
CA VAL A 284 -14.51 11.13 -8.81
C VAL A 284 -14.13 10.25 -9.99
N ASP A 285 -15.02 10.06 -10.96
CA ASP A 285 -14.66 9.38 -12.21
C ASP A 285 -13.45 10.08 -12.86
N TYR A 286 -12.48 9.30 -13.30
CA TYR A 286 -11.23 9.83 -13.80
C TYR A 286 -11.00 9.41 -15.25
N GLN A 287 -10.64 10.38 -16.05
CA GLN A 287 -10.21 10.20 -17.44
C GLN A 287 -8.84 10.86 -17.61
N GLY A 288 -7.92 10.17 -18.22
CA GLY A 288 -6.54 10.61 -18.43
C GLY A 288 -5.51 9.68 -17.79
N ASP A 289 -4.24 10.07 -17.87
CA ASP A 289 -3.14 9.27 -17.32
C ASP A 289 -3.22 9.21 -15.78
N PRO A 290 -3.33 8.00 -15.19
CA PRO A 290 -3.33 7.83 -13.74
C PRO A 290 -2.08 8.37 -13.04
N ALA A 291 -0.94 8.48 -13.71
CA ALA A 291 0.28 9.05 -13.15
C ALA A 291 0.15 10.56 -12.89
N ALA A 292 -0.61 11.27 -13.73
CA ALA A 292 -0.87 12.70 -13.62
C ALA A 292 -1.99 13.06 -12.63
N ALA A 293 -2.59 12.06 -11.96
CA ALA A 293 -3.71 12.29 -11.04
C ALA A 293 -3.30 13.16 -9.85
N ALA A 294 -3.93 14.31 -9.72
CA ALA A 294 -3.74 15.26 -8.62
C ALA A 294 -5.10 15.69 -8.05
N ILE A 295 -5.09 16.17 -6.81
CA ILE A 295 -6.27 16.75 -6.20
C ILE A 295 -6.63 18.06 -6.90
N SER A 296 -7.92 18.31 -7.14
CA SER A 296 -8.39 19.59 -7.67
C SER A 296 -8.74 20.57 -6.55
N PRO A 297 -8.75 21.89 -6.83
CA PRO A 297 -9.22 22.87 -5.85
C PRO A 297 -10.66 22.62 -5.37
N GLN A 298 -11.53 22.09 -6.23
CA GLN A 298 -12.90 21.72 -5.85
C GLN A 298 -12.90 20.56 -4.84
N GLU A 299 -12.07 19.55 -5.02
CA GLU A 299 -11.95 18.43 -4.07
C GLU A 299 -11.38 18.90 -2.73
N THR A 300 -10.37 19.77 -2.75
CA THR A 300 -9.83 20.38 -1.52
C THR A 300 -10.92 21.12 -0.76
N ARG A 301 -11.63 22.05 -1.39
CA ARG A 301 -12.75 22.79 -0.77
C ARG A 301 -13.87 21.85 -0.27
N TYR A 302 -14.16 20.78 -1.00
CA TYR A 302 -15.13 19.78 -0.57
C TYR A 302 -14.70 19.11 0.75
N LEU A 303 -13.48 18.60 0.84
CA LEU A 303 -12.97 17.92 2.03
C LEU A 303 -12.95 18.86 3.24
N LEU A 304 -12.47 20.10 3.07
CA LEU A 304 -12.44 21.10 4.14
C LEU A 304 -13.86 21.49 4.59
N ARG A 305 -14.80 21.68 3.67
CA ARG A 305 -16.21 21.97 3.99
C ARG A 305 -16.84 20.86 4.83
N VAL A 306 -16.58 19.59 4.49
CA VAL A 306 -17.09 18.45 5.26
C VAL A 306 -16.55 18.46 6.70
N VAL A 307 -15.25 18.67 6.86
CA VAL A 307 -14.64 18.77 8.20
C VAL A 307 -15.20 19.96 8.97
N ASN A 308 -15.30 21.13 8.34
CA ASN A 308 -15.81 22.37 8.94
C ASN A 308 -17.29 22.27 9.33
N ALA A 309 -18.07 21.40 8.70
CA ALA A 309 -19.45 21.13 9.11
C ALA A 309 -19.52 20.35 10.44
N HIS A 310 -18.52 19.57 10.79
CA HIS A 310 -18.53 18.68 11.95
C HIS A 310 -17.64 19.17 13.09
N PHE A 311 -16.46 19.75 12.81
CA PHE A 311 -15.49 20.15 13.82
C PHE A 311 -15.69 21.61 14.28
N ARG A 312 -15.27 21.91 15.53
CA ARG A 312 -15.26 23.28 16.07
C ARG A 312 -14.16 24.10 15.41
N GLN A 313 -12.96 23.51 15.28
CA GLN A 313 -11.85 24.13 14.54
C GLN A 313 -12.22 24.20 13.06
N GLN A 314 -12.06 25.39 12.48
CA GLN A 314 -12.35 25.63 11.07
C GLN A 314 -11.05 25.65 10.27
N LEU A 315 -11.01 24.91 9.18
CA LEU A 315 -9.87 24.82 8.27
C LEU A 315 -10.06 25.73 7.06
N GLN A 316 -8.95 26.27 6.58
CA GLN A 316 -8.83 27.04 5.33
C GLN A 316 -7.92 26.29 4.35
N GLU A 317 -7.94 26.67 3.06
CA GLU A 317 -7.06 26.06 2.05
C GLU A 317 -5.57 26.23 2.39
N THR A 318 -5.21 27.31 3.10
CA THR A 318 -3.85 27.57 3.61
C THR A 318 -3.38 26.63 4.70
N ASP A 319 -4.28 25.89 5.35
CA ASP A 319 -3.93 24.89 6.37
C ASP A 319 -3.50 23.54 5.74
N VAL A 320 -3.65 23.39 4.42
CA VAL A 320 -3.26 22.17 3.71
C VAL A 320 -1.75 22.14 3.53
N LEU A 321 -1.08 21.25 4.26
CA LEU A 321 0.37 21.09 4.24
C LEU A 321 0.84 20.17 3.11
N TRP A 322 0.04 19.16 2.80
CA TRP A 322 0.32 18.18 1.77
C TRP A 322 -0.97 17.57 1.24
N SER A 323 -0.92 17.08 0.01
CA SER A 323 -2.05 16.39 -0.61
C SER A 323 -1.58 15.32 -1.58
N TYR A 324 -2.44 14.32 -1.80
CA TYR A 324 -2.22 13.31 -2.80
C TYR A 324 -3.54 12.78 -3.37
N ALA A 325 -3.47 12.24 -4.58
CA ALA A 325 -4.57 11.56 -5.23
C ALA A 325 -4.12 10.22 -5.78
N GLY A 326 -4.97 9.22 -5.68
CA GLY A 326 -4.75 7.88 -6.25
C GLY A 326 -5.91 7.48 -7.14
N VAL A 327 -5.63 6.72 -8.20
CA VAL A 327 -6.64 6.20 -9.12
C VAL A 327 -6.87 4.73 -8.85
N ARG A 328 -8.12 4.37 -8.57
CA ARG A 328 -8.57 2.97 -8.43
C ARG A 328 -9.04 2.47 -9.77
N ALA A 329 -8.61 1.28 -10.16
CA ALA A 329 -9.20 0.55 -11.27
C ALA A 329 -10.29 -0.37 -10.69
N LEU A 330 -11.55 -0.11 -11.02
CA LEU A 330 -12.67 -0.92 -10.59
C LEU A 330 -13.20 -1.70 -11.80
N ALA A 331 -13.59 -2.96 -11.60
CA ALA A 331 -14.32 -3.68 -12.64
C ALA A 331 -15.64 -2.91 -12.93
N ASP A 332 -15.89 -2.60 -14.19
CA ASP A 332 -17.07 -1.86 -14.59
C ASP A 332 -18.25 -2.82 -14.78
N ASP A 333 -19.20 -2.81 -13.85
CA ASP A 333 -20.45 -3.58 -13.95
C ASP A 333 -21.51 -2.85 -14.82
N ALA A 334 -21.07 -1.98 -15.74
CA ALA A 334 -21.84 -1.27 -16.80
C ALA A 334 -22.99 -0.36 -16.33
N HIS A 335 -23.49 -0.44 -15.10
CA HIS A 335 -24.64 0.33 -14.65
C HIS A 335 -24.52 0.75 -13.18
N GLY A 336 -24.16 2.02 -12.90
CA GLY A 336 -24.28 2.57 -11.55
C GLY A 336 -23.33 3.74 -11.22
N LYS A 337 -23.57 4.38 -10.05
CA LYS A 337 -22.69 5.39 -9.49
C LYS A 337 -21.35 4.75 -9.10
N ALA A 338 -20.22 5.46 -9.24
CA ALA A 338 -18.87 5.02 -8.85
C ALA A 338 -18.78 4.39 -7.44
N GLN A 339 -19.70 4.78 -6.56
CA GLN A 339 -19.82 4.30 -5.18
C GLN A 339 -20.42 2.89 -5.06
N ALA A 340 -21.15 2.42 -6.08
CA ALA A 340 -21.81 1.10 -6.11
C ALA A 340 -20.99 0.04 -6.87
N ALA A 341 -19.94 0.45 -7.61
CA ALA A 341 -19.08 -0.47 -8.35
C ALA A 341 -18.43 -1.49 -7.40
N SER A 342 -18.36 -2.74 -7.82
CA SER A 342 -17.74 -3.81 -7.05
C SER A 342 -16.28 -3.46 -6.74
N ARG A 343 -15.91 -3.57 -5.48
CA ARG A 343 -14.53 -3.36 -5.01
C ARG A 343 -13.85 -4.69 -4.68
N ASP A 344 -14.41 -5.80 -5.10
CA ASP A 344 -13.71 -7.09 -5.11
C ASP A 344 -12.74 -7.12 -6.30
N TYR A 345 -11.82 -8.04 -6.28
CA TYR A 345 -10.87 -8.25 -7.38
C TYR A 345 -11.38 -9.32 -8.32
N THR A 346 -10.90 -9.24 -9.56
CA THR A 346 -11.05 -10.29 -10.56
C THR A 346 -9.66 -10.69 -11.05
N LEU A 347 -9.42 -12.00 -11.13
CA LEU A 347 -8.25 -12.58 -11.77
C LEU A 347 -8.69 -13.04 -13.17
N ASP A 348 -8.32 -12.27 -14.17
CA ASP A 348 -8.67 -12.56 -15.57
C ASP A 348 -7.58 -13.43 -16.19
N LEU A 349 -7.93 -14.68 -16.49
CA LEU A 349 -7.03 -15.66 -17.07
C LEU A 349 -7.15 -15.68 -18.59
N ASP A 350 -6.05 -15.40 -19.27
CA ASP A 350 -5.89 -15.58 -20.71
C ASP A 350 -4.94 -16.76 -20.98
N GLN A 351 -5.51 -17.89 -21.45
CA GLN A 351 -4.80 -19.13 -21.72
C GLN A 351 -5.22 -19.75 -23.06
N PRO A 352 -4.73 -19.23 -24.21
CA PRO A 352 -4.98 -19.88 -25.49
C PRO A 352 -4.31 -21.26 -25.55
N PRO A 353 -4.91 -22.24 -26.24
CA PRO A 353 -4.37 -23.60 -26.34
C PRO A 353 -2.93 -23.63 -26.88
N GLY A 354 -2.04 -24.29 -26.14
CA GLY A 354 -0.62 -24.46 -26.52
C GLY A 354 0.25 -23.21 -26.35
N LEU A 355 -0.29 -22.14 -25.73
CA LEU A 355 0.44 -20.90 -25.48
C LEU A 355 0.60 -20.61 -23.97
N ALA A 356 1.63 -19.84 -23.65
CA ALA A 356 1.91 -19.43 -22.26
C ALA A 356 0.74 -18.63 -21.64
N PRO A 357 0.32 -18.94 -20.41
CA PRO A 357 -0.81 -18.28 -19.74
C PRO A 357 -0.44 -16.87 -19.24
N MET A 358 -1.47 -16.02 -19.13
CA MET A 358 -1.39 -14.71 -18.48
C MET A 358 -2.54 -14.55 -17.47
N ILE A 359 -2.23 -13.97 -16.31
CA ILE A 359 -3.23 -13.55 -15.32
C ILE A 359 -3.19 -12.03 -15.23
N SER A 360 -4.31 -11.35 -15.50
CA SER A 360 -4.47 -9.92 -15.25
C SER A 360 -5.23 -9.67 -13.97
N VAL A 361 -4.69 -8.79 -13.11
CA VAL A 361 -5.26 -8.45 -11.80
C VAL A 361 -6.10 -7.18 -11.93
N LEU A 362 -7.41 -7.32 -11.84
CA LEU A 362 -8.36 -6.23 -11.95
C LEU A 362 -8.94 -5.85 -10.59
N GLY A 363 -8.81 -4.58 -10.17
CA GLY A 363 -9.33 -4.11 -8.90
C GLY A 363 -8.51 -4.56 -7.69
N GLY A 364 -9.22 -4.86 -6.59
CA GLY A 364 -8.63 -5.28 -5.32
C GLY A 364 -8.43 -4.14 -4.33
N LYS A 365 -8.35 -4.52 -3.05
CA LYS A 365 -8.13 -3.62 -1.93
C LYS A 365 -6.84 -4.00 -1.21
N ILE A 366 -6.18 -3.02 -0.63
CA ILE A 366 -5.02 -3.25 0.24
C ILE A 366 -5.35 -4.22 1.39
N THR A 367 -6.57 -4.21 1.90
CA THR A 367 -7.04 -5.11 2.96
C THR A 367 -7.00 -6.59 2.54
N THR A 368 -7.32 -6.89 1.29
CA THR A 368 -7.49 -8.28 0.80
C THR A 368 -6.36 -8.73 -0.13
N TYR A 369 -5.28 -7.97 -0.24
CA TYR A 369 -4.19 -8.24 -1.17
C TYR A 369 -3.55 -9.62 -0.96
N ARG A 370 -3.39 -10.03 0.31
CA ARG A 370 -2.79 -11.32 0.65
C ARG A 370 -3.65 -12.48 0.11
N ARG A 371 -4.98 -12.38 0.28
CA ARG A 371 -5.91 -13.39 -0.22
C ARG A 371 -5.95 -13.42 -1.76
N LEU A 372 -5.92 -12.24 -2.39
CA LEU A 372 -5.78 -12.12 -3.84
C LEU A 372 -4.50 -12.83 -4.33
N ALA A 373 -3.37 -12.55 -3.66
CA ALA A 373 -2.09 -13.14 -4.01
C ALA A 373 -2.12 -14.67 -3.86
N GLU A 374 -2.72 -15.18 -2.80
CA GLU A 374 -2.91 -16.62 -2.56
C GLU A 374 -3.74 -17.26 -3.68
N GLU A 375 -4.88 -16.66 -4.06
CA GLU A 375 -5.74 -17.16 -5.13
C GLU A 375 -5.06 -17.09 -6.52
N ALA A 376 -4.30 -16.02 -6.81
CA ALA A 376 -3.52 -15.90 -8.05
C ALA A 376 -2.41 -16.95 -8.12
N THR A 377 -1.72 -17.19 -7.01
CA THR A 377 -0.66 -18.20 -6.95
C THR A 377 -1.21 -19.63 -7.01
N ASP A 378 -2.40 -19.89 -6.43
CA ASP A 378 -3.08 -21.17 -6.60
C ASP A 378 -3.35 -21.48 -8.09
N GLN A 379 -3.82 -20.48 -8.85
CA GLN A 379 -4.00 -20.61 -10.29
C GLN A 379 -2.67 -20.83 -11.01
N LEU A 380 -1.63 -20.05 -10.72
CA LEU A 380 -0.29 -20.23 -11.30
C LEU A 380 0.28 -21.63 -11.04
N CYS A 381 0.18 -22.11 -9.81
CA CYS A 381 0.64 -23.44 -9.45
C CYS A 381 -0.12 -24.56 -10.21
N GLY A 382 -1.41 -24.38 -10.43
CA GLY A 382 -2.21 -25.28 -11.26
C GLY A 382 -1.77 -25.28 -12.74
N LEU A 383 -1.60 -24.09 -13.32
CA LEU A 383 -1.18 -23.89 -14.72
C LEU A 383 0.23 -24.46 -14.99
N LEU A 384 1.14 -24.26 -14.03
CA LEU A 384 2.53 -24.69 -14.12
C LEU A 384 2.75 -26.14 -13.65
N GLN A 385 1.69 -26.83 -13.21
CA GLN A 385 1.74 -28.20 -12.68
C GLN A 385 2.72 -28.34 -11.49
N ARG A 386 2.79 -27.30 -10.65
CA ARG A 386 3.61 -27.25 -9.42
C ARG A 386 2.74 -27.12 -8.18
N PRO A 387 2.13 -28.23 -7.70
CA PRO A 387 1.22 -28.19 -6.56
C PRO A 387 1.97 -27.74 -5.30
N SER A 388 1.40 -26.79 -4.58
CA SER A 388 1.96 -26.21 -3.36
C SER A 388 0.83 -25.82 -2.41
N ARG A 389 1.17 -25.45 -1.17
CA ARG A 389 0.18 -25.05 -0.15
C ARG A 389 0.32 -23.56 0.17
N PRO A 390 -0.80 -22.86 0.42
CA PRO A 390 -0.79 -21.49 0.94
C PRO A 390 -0.03 -21.43 2.28
N TRP A 391 0.72 -20.35 2.50
CA TRP A 391 1.58 -20.19 3.69
C TRP A 391 1.51 -18.79 4.30
N THR A 392 1.17 -17.76 3.53
CA THR A 392 1.27 -16.34 3.90
C THR A 392 0.36 -15.93 5.06
N ALA A 393 -0.72 -16.67 5.32
CA ALA A 393 -1.60 -16.38 6.46
C ALA A 393 -0.90 -16.53 7.83
N GLY A 394 0.13 -17.37 7.92
CA GLY A 394 0.92 -17.58 9.14
C GLY A 394 2.28 -16.91 9.17
N ALA A 395 2.66 -16.20 8.09
CA ALA A 395 3.99 -15.64 7.93
C ALA A 395 4.03 -14.17 8.37
N ALA A 396 4.91 -13.85 9.31
CA ALA A 396 5.21 -12.47 9.62
C ALA A 396 5.91 -11.79 8.44
N LEU A 397 5.57 -10.53 8.16
CA LEU A 397 6.36 -9.71 7.26
C LEU A 397 7.70 -9.32 7.92
N PRO A 398 8.75 -9.05 7.13
CA PRO A 398 10.03 -8.60 7.66
C PRO A 398 9.86 -7.48 8.70
N GLY A 399 10.44 -7.66 9.87
CA GLY A 399 10.27 -6.74 10.99
C GLY A 399 9.03 -6.99 11.87
N GLY A 400 8.12 -7.87 11.47
CA GLY A 400 6.87 -8.17 12.19
C GLY A 400 6.91 -9.42 13.07
N ASP A 401 8.05 -10.04 13.26
CA ASP A 401 8.27 -11.28 13.99
C ASP A 401 8.37 -11.08 15.52
N PHE A 402 7.44 -10.36 16.07
CA PHE A 402 7.26 -10.12 17.52
C PHE A 402 5.78 -10.12 17.91
N ALA A 403 5.51 -10.39 19.18
CA ALA A 403 4.13 -10.53 19.66
C ALA A 403 3.49 -9.22 20.11
N ASP A 404 4.27 -8.33 20.73
CA ASP A 404 3.79 -7.11 21.35
C ASP A 404 4.71 -5.90 21.08
N PRO A 405 4.18 -4.81 20.49
CA PRO A 405 4.94 -3.60 20.20
C PRO A 405 5.58 -2.93 21.43
N ALA A 406 4.93 -3.00 22.59
CA ALA A 406 5.48 -2.41 23.82
C ALA A 406 6.71 -3.18 24.33
N THR A 407 6.66 -4.51 24.24
CA THR A 407 7.81 -5.37 24.56
C THR A 407 8.98 -5.10 23.62
N LEU A 408 8.73 -5.03 22.30
CA LEU A 408 9.77 -4.69 21.33
C LEU A 408 10.42 -3.32 21.63
N ALA A 409 9.61 -2.30 21.92
CA ALA A 409 10.11 -0.98 22.24
C ALA A 409 10.99 -0.98 23.52
N ALA A 410 10.58 -1.72 24.55
CA ALA A 410 11.36 -1.88 25.79
C ALA A 410 12.68 -2.60 25.55
N ASP A 411 12.68 -3.67 24.74
CA ASP A 411 13.91 -4.41 24.39
C ASP A 411 14.87 -3.55 23.58
N LEU A 412 14.38 -2.82 22.58
CA LEU A 412 15.19 -1.89 21.81
C LEU A 412 15.76 -0.76 22.66
N HIS A 413 14.96 -0.19 23.59
CA HIS A 413 15.45 0.84 24.52
C HIS A 413 16.57 0.31 25.43
N LYS A 414 16.45 -0.93 25.88
CA LYS A 414 17.50 -1.58 26.68
C LYS A 414 18.79 -1.83 25.89
N LEU A 415 18.67 -2.21 24.63
CA LEU A 415 19.81 -2.51 23.75
C LEU A 415 20.48 -1.23 23.22
N TYR A 416 19.72 -0.20 22.96
CA TYR A 416 20.17 1.06 22.40
C TYR A 416 19.80 2.26 23.30
N PRO A 417 20.28 2.32 24.57
CA PRO A 417 19.92 3.35 25.52
C PRO A 417 20.35 4.76 25.12
N TRP A 418 21.27 4.86 24.16
CA TRP A 418 21.75 6.11 23.57
C TRP A 418 20.83 6.68 22.49
N LEU A 419 19.84 5.91 22.01
CA LEU A 419 18.94 6.35 20.97
C LEU A 419 17.84 7.24 21.54
N PRO A 420 17.58 8.45 20.98
CA PRO A 420 16.47 9.29 21.43
C PRO A 420 15.12 8.56 21.33
N ASP A 421 14.25 8.73 22.31
CA ASP A 421 12.93 8.07 22.39
C ASP A 421 12.06 8.30 21.14
N THR A 422 12.12 9.49 20.54
CA THR A 422 11.38 9.83 19.32
C THR A 422 11.85 8.99 18.15
N LEU A 423 13.16 8.85 17.98
CA LEU A 423 13.79 8.08 16.93
C LEU A 423 13.56 6.57 17.14
N LEU A 424 13.72 6.09 18.37
CA LEU A 424 13.44 4.71 18.75
C LEU A 424 11.99 4.33 18.41
N ARG A 425 11.01 5.15 18.81
CA ARG A 425 9.59 4.91 18.48
C ARG A 425 9.36 4.88 16.97
N ARG A 426 9.97 5.80 16.22
CA ARG A 426 9.85 5.81 14.75
C ARG A 426 10.45 4.53 14.14
N PHE A 427 11.61 4.08 14.61
CA PHE A 427 12.21 2.84 14.15
C PHE A 427 11.37 1.61 14.51
N CYS A 428 10.83 1.53 15.72
CA CYS A 428 9.89 0.47 16.11
C CYS A 428 8.70 0.39 15.14
N HIS A 429 8.12 1.54 14.79
CA HIS A 429 6.96 1.59 13.90
C HIS A 429 7.29 1.37 12.42
N SER A 430 8.47 1.76 11.95
CA SER A 430 8.82 1.64 10.54
C SER A 430 9.50 0.32 10.19
N TYR A 431 10.31 -0.22 11.12
CA TYR A 431 11.21 -1.34 10.88
C TYR A 431 10.96 -2.54 11.79
N GLY A 432 10.32 -2.36 12.97
CA GLY A 432 10.14 -3.46 13.92
C GLY A 432 11.46 -4.09 14.32
N THR A 433 11.59 -5.43 14.24
CA THR A 433 12.84 -6.16 14.54
C THR A 433 13.96 -5.87 13.54
N LEU A 434 13.68 -5.39 12.33
CA LEU A 434 14.71 -4.92 11.38
C LEU A 434 15.51 -3.71 11.90
N THR A 435 15.08 -3.07 12.98
CA THR A 435 15.86 -2.04 13.69
C THR A 435 17.23 -2.58 14.11
N HIS A 436 17.34 -3.87 14.42
CA HIS A 436 18.64 -4.50 14.74
C HIS A 436 19.59 -4.51 13.54
N GLU A 437 19.07 -4.84 12.33
CA GLU A 437 19.85 -4.79 11.09
C GLU A 437 20.25 -3.35 10.74
N LEU A 438 19.35 -2.39 10.90
CA LEU A 438 19.63 -0.97 10.66
C LEU A 438 20.71 -0.45 11.58
N LEU A 439 20.71 -0.80 12.87
CA LEU A 439 21.63 -0.33 13.90
C LEU A 439 22.84 -1.24 14.11
N GLU A 440 23.03 -2.26 13.28
CA GLU A 440 24.16 -3.17 13.40
C GLU A 440 25.50 -2.43 13.45
N GLY A 441 26.30 -2.67 14.51
CA GLY A 441 27.59 -2.03 14.72
C GLY A 441 27.54 -0.63 15.35
N CYS A 442 26.35 0.00 15.48
CA CYS A 442 26.21 1.31 16.12
C CYS A 442 26.24 1.19 17.65
N ARG A 443 26.95 2.09 18.33
CA ARG A 443 27.13 2.14 19.79
C ARG A 443 26.77 3.51 20.37
N SER A 444 26.64 4.52 19.54
CA SER A 444 26.35 5.91 19.89
C SER A 444 25.52 6.59 18.81
N LEU A 445 24.99 7.77 19.11
CA LEU A 445 24.25 8.58 18.13
C LEU A 445 25.16 9.04 16.97
N ASP A 446 26.44 9.25 17.23
CA ASP A 446 27.43 9.67 16.22
C ASP A 446 27.64 8.59 15.15
N ASP A 447 27.48 7.31 15.50
CA ASP A 447 27.59 6.19 14.56
C ASP A 447 26.47 6.17 13.50
N LEU A 448 25.37 6.91 13.73
CA LEU A 448 24.33 7.12 12.72
C LEU A 448 24.80 8.06 11.61
N GLY A 449 25.92 8.75 11.80
CA GLY A 449 26.54 9.64 10.84
C GLY A 449 25.76 10.95 10.62
N ARG A 450 25.86 11.50 9.42
CA ARG A 450 25.28 12.82 9.11
C ARG A 450 23.77 12.87 9.38
N HIS A 451 23.35 13.90 10.12
CA HIS A 451 21.95 14.26 10.33
C HIS A 451 21.44 15.17 9.19
N PHE A 452 20.29 14.82 8.60
CA PHE A 452 19.68 15.56 7.49
C PHE A 452 18.50 16.45 7.89
N GLY A 453 18.07 16.39 9.16
CA GLY A 453 16.87 17.03 9.69
C GLY A 453 15.79 15.99 10.04
N ALA A 454 14.82 16.39 10.87
CA ALA A 454 13.64 15.58 11.25
C ALA A 454 13.94 14.12 11.64
N ASP A 455 14.97 13.89 12.42
CA ASP A 455 15.43 12.54 12.86
C ASP A 455 15.93 11.62 11.73
N LEU A 456 16.31 12.16 10.56
CA LEU A 456 16.88 11.39 9.48
C LEU A 456 18.42 11.40 9.54
N TYR A 457 19.01 10.22 9.60
CA TYR A 457 20.46 10.04 9.66
C TYR A 457 21.01 9.22 8.48
N ALA A 458 22.29 9.41 8.18
CA ALA A 458 22.96 8.76 7.06
C ALA A 458 22.89 7.21 7.12
N ARG A 459 22.94 6.63 8.32
CA ARG A 459 22.80 5.19 8.52
C ARG A 459 21.46 4.65 7.98
N GLU A 460 20.37 5.34 8.26
CA GLU A 460 19.04 4.98 7.74
C GLU A 460 18.97 5.13 6.22
N VAL A 461 19.51 6.22 5.67
CA VAL A 461 19.57 6.45 4.22
C VAL A 461 20.29 5.30 3.51
N LEU A 462 21.47 4.90 4.02
CA LEU A 462 22.24 3.78 3.46
C LEU A 462 21.50 2.45 3.56
N TYR A 463 20.90 2.17 4.71
CA TYR A 463 20.07 0.99 4.88
C TYR A 463 18.94 0.91 3.85
N LEU A 464 18.21 2.01 3.62
CA LEU A 464 17.13 2.07 2.67
C LEU A 464 17.58 1.91 1.21
N ILE A 465 18.75 2.46 0.87
CA ILE A 465 19.37 2.26 -0.46
C ILE A 465 19.72 0.77 -0.66
N GLN A 466 20.38 0.15 0.32
CA GLN A 466 20.89 -1.21 0.21
C GLN A 466 19.82 -2.30 0.32
N ARG A 467 18.76 -2.05 1.10
CA ARG A 467 17.77 -3.07 1.48
C ARG A 467 16.36 -2.84 0.96
N GLU A 468 16.06 -1.61 0.50
CA GLU A 468 14.67 -1.26 0.15
C GLU A 468 14.53 -0.51 -1.19
N TRP A 469 15.50 -0.68 -2.09
CA TRP A 469 15.49 -0.16 -3.47
C TRP A 469 15.30 1.37 -3.56
N VAL A 470 15.69 2.12 -2.53
CA VAL A 470 15.63 3.58 -2.54
C VAL A 470 16.70 4.14 -3.46
N LEU A 471 16.31 4.98 -4.41
CA LEU A 471 17.21 5.61 -5.38
C LEU A 471 17.13 7.13 -5.34
N GLU A 472 15.97 7.69 -5.00
CA GLU A 472 15.69 9.12 -4.98
C GLU A 472 15.16 9.58 -3.61
N PRO A 473 15.36 10.86 -3.22
CA PRO A 473 14.81 11.39 -1.97
C PRO A 473 13.29 11.18 -1.83
N GLU A 474 12.55 11.25 -2.91
CA GLU A 474 11.10 11.06 -2.95
C GLU A 474 10.69 9.65 -2.54
N ASP A 475 11.49 8.63 -2.85
CA ASP A 475 11.29 7.24 -2.42
C ASP A 475 11.38 7.16 -0.89
N LEU A 476 12.45 7.75 -0.34
CA LEU A 476 12.71 7.76 1.09
C LEU A 476 11.68 8.58 1.84
N LEU A 477 11.48 9.83 1.42
CA LEU A 477 10.71 10.83 2.17
C LEU A 477 9.20 10.55 2.19
N TRP A 478 8.66 9.90 1.14
CA TRP A 478 7.21 9.72 1.02
C TRP A 478 6.76 8.26 1.10
N ARG A 479 7.61 7.30 0.71
CA ARG A 479 7.23 5.89 0.69
C ARG A 479 7.92 5.03 1.75
N ARG A 480 9.03 5.50 2.34
CA ARG A 480 9.71 4.76 3.43
C ARG A 480 9.49 5.39 4.80
N THR A 481 9.51 6.73 4.91
CA THR A 481 9.57 7.41 6.22
C THR A 481 8.47 8.46 6.48
N LYS A 482 7.83 9.06 5.49
CA LYS A 482 6.94 10.24 5.57
C LYS A 482 7.64 11.52 6.11
N LEU A 483 8.99 11.51 6.23
CA LEU A 483 9.76 12.67 6.72
C LEU A 483 9.71 13.88 5.79
N GLY A 484 9.21 13.71 4.54
CA GLY A 484 8.91 14.82 3.64
C GLY A 484 7.93 15.85 4.20
N LEU A 485 7.11 15.47 5.20
CA LEU A 485 6.24 16.40 5.94
C LEU A 485 7.01 17.35 6.87
N ARG A 486 8.26 17.05 7.20
CA ARG A 486 9.04 17.76 8.22
C ARG A 486 10.33 18.36 7.69
N LEU A 487 10.95 17.75 6.67
CA LEU A 487 12.19 18.28 6.10
C LEU A 487 11.94 19.57 5.31
N ARG A 488 12.81 20.54 5.50
CA ARG A 488 12.82 21.79 4.74
C ARG A 488 13.43 21.57 3.35
N PRO A 489 13.07 22.38 2.33
CA PRO A 489 13.61 22.23 0.98
C PRO A 489 15.15 22.19 0.90
N ALA A 490 15.85 23.01 1.71
CA ALA A 490 17.31 23.00 1.79
C ALA A 490 17.88 21.66 2.33
N GLU A 491 17.21 21.03 3.31
CA GLU A 491 17.58 19.73 3.85
C GLU A 491 17.37 18.62 2.82
N VAL A 492 16.29 18.70 2.04
CA VAL A 492 16.03 17.77 0.93
C VAL A 492 17.10 17.87 -0.15
N SER A 493 17.58 19.11 -0.48
CA SER A 493 18.68 19.28 -1.44
C SER A 493 19.97 18.60 -0.96
N VAL A 494 20.31 18.81 0.31
CA VAL A 494 21.50 18.16 0.93
C VAL A 494 21.38 16.64 0.95
N LEU A 495 20.17 16.12 1.19
CA LEU A 495 19.91 14.67 1.12
C LEU A 495 20.09 14.15 -0.30
N ARG A 496 19.60 14.87 -1.31
CA ARG A 496 19.74 14.52 -2.74
C ARG A 496 21.19 14.39 -3.13
N ASP A 497 22.01 15.40 -2.84
CA ASP A 497 23.45 15.40 -3.16
C ASP A 497 24.15 14.20 -2.51
N TYR A 498 23.80 13.87 -1.27
CA TYR A 498 24.35 12.70 -0.57
C TYR A 498 23.92 11.39 -1.24
N MET A 499 22.66 11.25 -1.59
CA MET A 499 22.12 10.03 -2.22
C MET A 499 22.70 9.82 -3.62
N ASP A 500 22.86 10.86 -4.43
CA ASP A 500 23.43 10.78 -5.77
C ASP A 500 24.84 10.17 -5.78
N ILE A 501 25.64 10.49 -4.76
CA ILE A 501 26.97 9.91 -4.60
C ILE A 501 26.85 8.42 -4.22
N ARG A 502 25.99 8.07 -3.27
CA ARG A 502 25.86 6.72 -2.71
C ARG A 502 25.21 5.71 -3.65
N THR A 503 24.20 6.13 -4.40
CA THR A 503 23.54 5.27 -5.39
C THR A 503 24.43 4.93 -6.58
N ARG A 504 25.35 5.84 -6.98
CA ARG A 504 26.35 5.55 -8.01
C ARG A 504 27.36 4.49 -7.53
N TRP A 505 27.82 4.57 -6.30
CA TRP A 505 28.74 3.58 -5.71
C TRP A 505 28.08 2.20 -5.61
N HIS A 506 26.84 2.14 -5.13
CA HIS A 506 26.12 0.87 -5.01
C HIS A 506 25.85 0.19 -6.36
N ALA A 507 25.61 0.96 -7.41
CA ALA A 507 25.47 0.43 -8.76
C ALA A 507 26.80 -0.11 -9.36
N ALA A 508 27.93 0.45 -8.95
CA ALA A 508 29.27 -0.01 -9.40
C ALA A 508 29.71 -1.33 -8.73
N ASP A 509 29.29 -1.56 -7.49
CA ASP A 509 29.64 -2.79 -6.74
C ASP A 509 28.79 -4.02 -7.17
N HIS A 510 27.74 -3.84 -7.95
CA HIS A 510 26.80 -4.90 -8.36
C HIS A 510 26.77 -5.15 -9.86
N ASN A 511 27.65 -4.51 -10.66
CA ASN A 511 27.96 -4.78 -12.06
C ASN A 511 29.27 -5.56 -12.22
#